data_82a5f6071cf198fbdaa3783f3c21a35d
#
_entry.id   82a5f6071cf198fbdaa3783f3c21a35d
#
_cell.length_a   1.000
_cell.length_b   1.000
_cell.length_c   1.000
_cell.angle_alpha   90.00
_cell.angle_beta   90.00
_cell.angle_gamma   90.00
#
_symmetry.space_group_name_H-M   'P 1'
#
loop_
_entity.id
_entity.type
_entity.pdbx_description
1 polymer ?
#
loop_
_entity_poly.entity_id
_entity_poly.type
_entity_poly.pdbx_seq_one_letter_code
_entity_poly.pdbx_strand_id
1 'polypeptide(L)'
;VASLPQMPYHSSPYRKFDSQLKSFAEIDDIAYAKWELGATEGYTQYTFRYKGNNYGHQYIDVTTNFCRVMGMHILSGSGFLPSDSIYTSQLNFIATQDLQEESGIPAGETLDFFPWGMSATLKGYVNNVQFTSLKTGSVPYIFCPNGIYSNKVLPFAYIRVKAGSNMDSALKHIRQTMSECFTGYPTEVKFYDQIYGQLYQKETNQQKI
;
A
#
# COMPACT_ATOMS: atom_id res chain seq x y z
N VAL A 1 -6.73 -9.55 1.77
CA VAL A 1 -5.55 -9.38 0.91
C VAL A 1 -5.33 -10.65 0.10
N ALA A 2 -5.10 -10.53 -1.19
CA ALA A 2 -4.76 -11.63 -2.07
C ALA A 2 -3.32 -11.50 -2.56
N SER A 3 -2.55 -12.58 -2.45
CA SER A 3 -1.18 -12.66 -3.00
C SER A 3 -1.24 -13.10 -4.44
N LEU A 4 -0.67 -12.31 -5.35
CA LEU A 4 -0.68 -12.51 -6.79
C LEU A 4 0.73 -12.82 -7.33
N PRO A 5 0.85 -13.36 -8.55
CA PRO A 5 2.15 -13.62 -9.16
C PRO A 5 3.01 -12.36 -9.30
N GLN A 6 4.33 -12.53 -9.21
CA GLN A 6 5.33 -11.49 -9.42
C GLN A 6 5.47 -11.14 -10.91
N MET A 7 4.53 -10.36 -11.43
CA MET A 7 4.55 -9.89 -12.82
C MET A 7 4.13 -8.42 -12.90
N PRO A 8 4.40 -7.72 -14.03
CA PRO A 8 4.01 -6.32 -14.17
C PRO A 8 2.53 -6.09 -13.90
N TYR A 9 2.21 -5.11 -13.07
CA TYR A 9 0.84 -4.74 -12.65
C TYR A 9 -0.10 -4.47 -13.85
N HIS A 10 0.44 -3.95 -14.96
CA HIS A 10 -0.35 -3.70 -16.18
C HIS A 10 -0.42 -4.90 -17.15
N SER A 11 0.05 -6.07 -16.75
CA SER A 11 -0.05 -7.28 -17.57
C SER A 11 -1.51 -7.70 -17.83
N SER A 12 -1.73 -8.46 -18.91
CA SER A 12 -3.08 -8.91 -19.28
C SER A 12 -3.79 -9.68 -18.15
N PRO A 13 -3.14 -10.62 -17.43
CA PRO A 13 -3.79 -11.33 -16.31
C PRO A 13 -4.25 -10.39 -15.20
N TYR A 14 -3.45 -9.37 -14.84
CA TYR A 14 -3.83 -8.39 -13.81
C TYR A 14 -5.03 -7.56 -14.25
N ARG A 15 -5.04 -7.06 -15.49
CA ARG A 15 -6.20 -6.30 -16.00
C ARG A 15 -7.46 -7.13 -16.03
N LYS A 16 -7.36 -8.42 -16.43
CA LYS A 16 -8.49 -9.35 -16.42
C LYS A 16 -8.99 -9.58 -15.00
N PHE A 17 -8.09 -9.82 -14.04
CA PHE A 17 -8.41 -10.00 -12.63
C PHE A 17 -9.15 -8.77 -12.06
N ASP A 18 -8.61 -7.58 -12.25
CA ASP A 18 -9.20 -6.33 -11.77
C ASP A 18 -10.60 -6.10 -12.34
N SER A 19 -10.74 -6.22 -13.67
CA SER A 19 -12.01 -6.01 -14.35
C SER A 19 -13.06 -7.06 -13.96
N GLN A 20 -12.70 -8.33 -13.92
CA GLN A 20 -13.61 -9.41 -13.58
C GLN A 20 -14.06 -9.32 -12.11
N LEU A 21 -13.13 -9.05 -11.20
CA LEU A 21 -13.45 -8.98 -9.78
C LEU A 21 -14.33 -7.76 -9.45
N LYS A 22 -14.08 -6.60 -10.06
CA LYS A 22 -14.92 -5.40 -9.92
C LYS A 22 -16.34 -5.55 -10.51
N SER A 23 -16.58 -6.57 -11.32
CA SER A 23 -17.94 -6.84 -11.84
C SER A 23 -18.87 -7.49 -10.81
N PHE A 24 -18.35 -8.05 -9.73
CA PHE A 24 -19.16 -8.64 -8.67
C PHE A 24 -19.72 -7.56 -7.74
N ALA A 25 -21.01 -7.72 -7.39
CA ALA A 25 -21.74 -6.70 -6.62
C ALA A 25 -21.18 -6.48 -5.21
N GLU A 26 -20.56 -7.51 -4.62
CA GLU A 26 -19.97 -7.48 -3.29
C GLU A 26 -18.66 -6.69 -3.22
N ILE A 27 -17.98 -6.53 -4.35
CA ILE A 27 -16.68 -5.85 -4.38
C ILE A 27 -16.90 -4.34 -4.52
N ASP A 28 -16.31 -3.59 -3.61
CA ASP A 28 -16.32 -2.12 -3.66
C ASP A 28 -15.20 -1.59 -4.55
N ASP A 29 -13.96 -1.98 -4.24
CA ASP A 29 -12.79 -1.61 -5.03
C ASP A 29 -11.58 -2.51 -4.71
N ILE A 30 -10.54 -2.40 -5.54
CA ILE A 30 -9.29 -3.12 -5.42
C ILE A 30 -8.14 -2.13 -5.55
N ALA A 31 -7.20 -2.18 -4.61
CA ALA A 31 -5.93 -1.49 -4.68
C ALA A 31 -4.78 -2.49 -4.62
N TYR A 32 -3.63 -2.09 -5.12
CA TYR A 32 -2.47 -2.97 -5.16
C TYR A 32 -1.28 -2.30 -4.47
N ALA A 33 -0.45 -3.12 -3.85
CA ALA A 33 0.79 -2.68 -3.22
C ALA A 33 1.94 -3.65 -3.51
N LYS A 34 3.16 -3.15 -3.38
CA LYS A 34 4.38 -3.94 -3.55
C LYS A 34 4.62 -4.89 -2.39
N TRP A 35 4.17 -4.53 -1.19
CA TRP A 35 4.40 -5.30 0.03
C TRP A 35 3.09 -5.66 0.72
N GLU A 36 3.08 -6.81 1.39
CA GLU A 36 1.99 -7.16 2.30
C GLU A 36 2.15 -6.31 3.57
N LEU A 37 1.18 -5.43 3.81
CA LEU A 37 1.18 -4.60 5.02
C LEU A 37 0.97 -5.47 6.25
N GLY A 38 1.78 -5.24 7.27
CA GLY A 38 1.78 -6.07 8.48
C GLY A 38 2.71 -7.28 8.42
N ALA A 39 3.35 -7.58 7.29
CA ALA A 39 4.42 -8.56 7.26
C ALA A 39 5.66 -7.99 7.96
N THR A 40 6.35 -8.84 8.74
CA THR A 40 7.57 -8.44 9.46
C THR A 40 8.79 -8.27 8.58
N GLU A 41 8.70 -8.69 7.31
CA GLU A 41 9.79 -8.70 6.34
C GLU A 41 9.36 -7.98 5.06
N GLY A 42 10.28 -7.24 4.45
CA GLY A 42 10.08 -6.70 3.10
C GLY A 42 9.89 -5.19 2.98
N TYR A 43 9.86 -4.43 4.08
CA TYR A 43 9.83 -2.96 3.97
C TYR A 43 11.21 -2.41 3.67
N THR A 44 11.28 -1.53 2.68
CA THR A 44 12.49 -0.77 2.42
C THR A 44 12.43 0.54 3.19
N GLN A 45 13.34 0.69 4.13
CA GLN A 45 13.50 1.93 4.87
C GLN A 45 14.44 2.85 4.10
N TYR A 46 13.99 4.09 3.89
CA TYR A 46 14.76 5.14 3.23
C TYR A 46 14.84 6.38 4.10
N THR A 47 15.70 7.29 3.68
CA THR A 47 15.87 8.59 4.33
C THR A 47 15.89 9.66 3.25
N PHE A 48 15.15 10.73 3.45
CA PHE A 48 15.26 11.96 2.66
C PHE A 48 15.74 13.11 3.54
N ARG A 49 16.21 14.16 2.89
CA ARG A 49 16.70 15.36 3.57
C ARG A 49 15.77 16.55 3.35
N TYR A 50 15.43 17.24 4.42
CA TYR A 50 14.65 18.47 4.37
C TYR A 50 15.18 19.49 5.37
N LYS A 51 15.49 20.72 4.91
CA LYS A 51 16.04 21.81 5.73
C LYS A 51 17.22 21.37 6.61
N GLY A 52 18.10 20.54 6.08
CA GLY A 52 19.30 20.06 6.76
C GLY A 52 19.11 18.83 7.66
N ASN A 53 17.89 18.44 7.97
CA ASN A 53 17.56 17.26 8.77
C ASN A 53 17.27 16.04 7.90
N ASN A 54 17.56 14.85 8.42
CA ASN A 54 17.25 13.57 7.78
C ASN A 54 16.01 12.96 8.41
N TYR A 55 15.08 12.49 7.58
CA TYR A 55 13.83 11.85 8.00
C TYR A 55 13.76 10.44 7.46
N GLY A 56 13.72 9.46 8.38
CA GLY A 56 13.56 8.05 8.03
C GLY A 56 12.09 7.73 7.74
N HIS A 57 11.85 6.86 6.75
CA HIS A 57 10.50 6.45 6.40
C HIS A 57 10.49 5.07 5.76
N GLN A 58 9.36 4.41 5.79
CA GLN A 58 9.08 3.22 5.02
C GLN A 58 8.40 3.60 3.71
N TYR A 59 8.92 3.09 2.60
CA TYR A 59 8.44 3.39 1.27
C TYR A 59 7.63 2.22 0.69
N ILE A 60 6.45 2.52 0.17
CA ILE A 60 5.56 1.52 -0.41
C ILE A 60 5.02 1.99 -1.76
N ASP A 61 5.33 1.23 -2.82
CA ASP A 61 4.67 1.40 -4.10
C ASP A 61 3.22 0.90 -4.00
N VAL A 62 2.29 1.74 -4.44
CA VAL A 62 0.84 1.47 -4.37
C VAL A 62 0.12 1.93 -5.64
N THR A 63 -1.17 1.60 -5.77
CA THR A 63 -2.07 2.24 -6.75
C THR A 63 -2.65 3.53 -6.19
N THR A 64 -3.11 4.45 -7.06
CA THR A 64 -3.62 5.77 -6.67
C THR A 64 -4.83 5.74 -5.73
N ASN A 65 -5.61 4.67 -5.76
CA ASN A 65 -6.78 4.47 -4.91
C ASN A 65 -6.47 3.76 -3.57
N PHE A 66 -5.19 3.45 -3.30
CA PHE A 66 -4.79 2.62 -2.16
C PHE A 66 -5.25 3.19 -0.81
N CYS A 67 -4.99 4.46 -0.54
CA CYS A 67 -5.39 5.08 0.73
C CYS A 67 -6.91 4.98 0.95
N ARG A 68 -7.72 5.20 -0.12
CA ARG A 68 -9.18 5.09 -0.06
C ARG A 68 -9.62 3.64 0.21
N VAL A 69 -9.05 2.67 -0.49
CA VAL A 69 -9.38 1.24 -0.29
C VAL A 69 -9.04 0.79 1.12
N MET A 70 -7.94 1.27 1.69
CA MET A 70 -7.53 0.99 3.06
C MET A 70 -8.31 1.79 4.12
N GLY A 71 -9.20 2.71 3.72
CA GLY A 71 -9.98 3.51 4.65
C GLY A 71 -9.18 4.63 5.33
N MET A 72 -8.07 5.02 4.74
CA MET A 72 -7.27 6.15 5.24
C MET A 72 -7.94 7.47 4.85
N HIS A 73 -7.94 8.42 5.78
CA HIS A 73 -8.52 9.74 5.59
C HIS A 73 -7.43 10.77 5.33
N ILE A 74 -7.64 11.64 4.33
CA ILE A 74 -6.76 12.78 4.07
C ILE A 74 -6.96 13.81 5.19
N LEU A 75 -5.89 14.13 5.90
CA LEU A 75 -5.87 15.10 7.01
C LEU A 75 -5.48 16.49 6.51
N SER A 76 -4.55 16.56 5.56
CA SER A 76 -4.15 17.81 4.92
C SER A 76 -3.63 17.55 3.51
N GLY A 77 -3.67 18.58 2.65
CA GLY A 77 -3.30 18.46 1.24
C GLY A 77 -4.36 17.78 0.40
N SER A 78 -3.97 16.91 -0.52
CA SER A 78 -4.85 16.21 -1.46
C SER A 78 -4.55 14.72 -1.54
N GLY A 79 -5.55 13.94 -1.99
CA GLY A 79 -5.36 12.56 -2.43
C GLY A 79 -4.64 12.47 -3.78
N PHE A 80 -4.35 11.26 -4.21
CA PHE A 80 -3.81 11.01 -5.54
C PHE A 80 -4.86 11.23 -6.63
N LEU A 81 -4.38 11.75 -7.76
CA LEU A 81 -5.11 11.78 -9.03
C LEU A 81 -4.69 10.57 -9.90
N PRO A 82 -5.50 10.14 -10.86
CA PRO A 82 -5.10 9.08 -11.80
C PRO A 82 -3.78 9.37 -12.53
N SER A 83 -3.51 10.64 -12.84
CA SER A 83 -2.26 11.09 -13.47
C SER A 83 -1.02 10.90 -12.59
N ASP A 84 -1.18 10.81 -11.28
CA ASP A 84 -0.06 10.58 -10.36
C ASP A 84 0.55 9.18 -10.49
N SER A 85 -0.12 8.24 -11.20
CA SER A 85 0.41 6.91 -11.53
C SER A 85 1.39 6.90 -12.70
N ILE A 86 1.48 8.00 -13.45
CA ILE A 86 2.36 8.10 -14.62
C ILE A 86 3.80 8.23 -14.14
N TYR A 87 4.67 7.32 -14.64
CA TYR A 87 6.08 7.38 -14.34
C TYR A 87 6.72 8.63 -14.96
N THR A 88 7.35 9.42 -14.11
CA THR A 88 8.12 10.62 -14.48
C THR A 88 9.39 10.70 -13.66
N SER A 89 10.27 11.66 -13.95
CA SER A 89 11.44 11.96 -13.12
C SER A 89 11.08 12.55 -11.75
N GLN A 90 9.82 12.94 -11.57
CA GLN A 90 9.28 13.45 -10.31
C GLN A 90 8.28 12.46 -9.73
N LEU A 91 8.47 12.08 -8.48
CA LEU A 91 7.55 11.24 -7.74
C LEU A 91 6.44 12.07 -7.08
N ASN A 92 5.29 11.45 -6.88
CA ASN A 92 4.23 11.97 -6.02
C ASN A 92 4.03 11.01 -4.85
N PHE A 93 3.86 11.54 -3.65
CA PHE A 93 3.64 10.69 -2.47
C PHE A 93 2.63 11.29 -1.50
N ILE A 94 2.02 10.40 -0.72
CA ILE A 94 1.24 10.71 0.47
C ILE A 94 1.97 10.10 1.65
N ALA A 95 2.04 10.79 2.78
CA ALA A 95 2.67 10.30 3.99
C ALA A 95 1.68 10.14 5.14
N THR A 96 2.06 9.37 6.14
CA THR A 96 1.31 9.27 7.40
C THR A 96 1.54 10.52 8.29
N GLN A 97 0.61 10.78 9.19
CA GLN A 97 0.58 11.97 10.05
C GLN A 97 1.86 12.12 10.92
N ASP A 98 2.44 11.00 11.37
CA ASP A 98 3.67 11.01 12.14
C ASP A 98 4.84 11.68 11.40
N LEU A 99 4.92 11.58 10.08
CA LEU A 99 5.89 12.37 9.31
C LEU A 99 5.61 13.87 9.41
N GLN A 100 4.34 14.29 9.40
CA GLN A 100 3.97 15.69 9.57
C GLN A 100 4.36 16.22 10.92
N GLU A 101 4.10 15.44 11.97
CA GLU A 101 4.41 15.78 13.36
C GLU A 101 5.92 15.87 13.60
N GLU A 102 6.71 14.98 12.99
CA GLU A 102 8.16 14.95 13.11
C GLU A 102 8.85 16.07 12.31
N SER A 103 8.40 16.30 11.07
CA SER A 103 9.13 17.15 10.11
C SER A 103 8.56 18.55 9.94
N GLY A 104 7.26 18.75 10.19
CA GLY A 104 6.55 19.99 9.90
C GLY A 104 6.49 20.35 8.41
N ILE A 105 6.72 19.39 7.49
CA ILE A 105 6.72 19.64 6.04
C ILE A 105 5.28 19.95 5.58
N PRO A 106 5.04 21.07 4.88
CA PRO A 106 3.70 21.36 4.39
C PRO A 106 3.35 20.48 3.19
N ALA A 107 2.07 20.10 3.06
CA ALA A 107 1.58 19.46 1.84
C ALA A 107 1.79 20.39 0.63
N GLY A 108 2.15 19.83 -0.50
CA GLY A 108 2.54 20.55 -1.72
C GLY A 108 4.05 20.78 -1.86
N GLU A 109 4.83 20.56 -0.81
CA GLU A 109 6.29 20.71 -0.84
C GLU A 109 6.93 19.65 -1.74
N THR A 110 7.98 20.07 -2.47
CA THR A 110 8.80 19.17 -3.27
C THR A 110 10.13 18.92 -2.58
N LEU A 111 10.48 17.67 -2.42
CA LEU A 111 11.65 17.18 -1.71
C LEU A 111 12.58 16.42 -2.64
N ASP A 112 13.88 16.47 -2.35
CA ASP A 112 14.86 15.63 -3.01
C ASP A 112 14.93 14.27 -2.30
N PHE A 113 14.70 13.20 -3.05
CA PHE A 113 14.81 11.84 -2.55
C PHE A 113 16.25 11.35 -2.66
N PHE A 114 16.88 11.12 -1.53
CA PHE A 114 18.16 10.45 -1.47
C PHE A 114 17.94 8.94 -1.20
N PRO A 115 18.63 8.00 -1.88
CA PRO A 115 19.85 8.14 -2.70
C PRO A 115 19.61 8.25 -4.23
N TRP A 116 18.38 8.35 -4.72
CA TRP A 116 18.09 8.22 -6.17
C TRP A 116 18.21 9.52 -6.98
N GLY A 117 18.45 10.64 -6.33
CA GLY A 117 18.52 11.94 -7.00
C GLY A 117 17.20 12.34 -7.69
N MET A 118 16.09 11.75 -7.31
CA MET A 118 14.76 12.08 -7.81
C MET A 118 14.07 13.04 -6.86
N SER A 119 13.37 14.04 -7.42
CA SER A 119 12.49 14.88 -6.63
C SER A 119 11.13 14.21 -6.40
N ALA A 120 10.49 14.53 -5.27
CA ALA A 120 9.16 14.01 -4.96
C ALA A 120 8.28 15.08 -4.33
N THR A 121 7.04 15.18 -4.78
CA THR A 121 6.05 16.11 -4.24
C THR A 121 5.17 15.41 -3.22
N LEU A 122 5.14 15.96 -2.01
CA LEU A 122 4.21 15.55 -0.96
C LEU A 122 2.80 16.05 -1.28
N LYS A 123 1.91 15.18 -1.70
CA LYS A 123 0.53 15.52 -2.06
C LYS A 123 -0.33 15.82 -0.84
N GLY A 124 -0.14 15.06 0.22
CA GLY A 124 -0.93 15.19 1.43
C GLY A 124 -0.52 14.21 2.52
N TYR A 125 -1.23 14.32 3.63
CA TYR A 125 -1.08 13.45 4.78
C TYR A 125 -2.36 12.66 5.06
N VAL A 126 -2.18 11.41 5.48
CA VAL A 126 -3.25 10.55 5.97
C VAL A 126 -3.08 10.26 7.45
N ASN A 127 -4.16 9.84 8.12
CA ASN A 127 -4.08 9.37 9.48
C ASN A 127 -3.05 8.25 9.64
N ASN A 128 -2.44 8.18 10.81
CA ASN A 128 -1.50 7.11 11.13
C ASN A 128 -2.17 5.76 11.02
N VAL A 129 -1.45 4.84 10.41
CA VAL A 129 -1.84 3.45 10.25
C VAL A 129 -0.68 2.60 10.75
N GLN A 130 -0.98 1.61 11.56
CA GLN A 130 0.04 0.77 12.14
C GLN A 130 0.18 -0.51 11.32
N PHE A 131 1.25 -0.61 10.54
CA PHE A 131 1.55 -1.78 9.72
C PHE A 131 2.72 -2.60 10.25
N THR A 132 3.40 -2.12 11.29
CA THR A 132 4.53 -2.80 11.94
C THR A 132 4.30 -2.97 13.42
N SER A 133 5.14 -3.80 14.04
CA SER A 133 5.17 -4.03 15.48
C SER A 133 5.27 -2.73 16.30
N LEU A 134 4.52 -2.63 17.36
CA LEU A 134 4.61 -1.53 18.35
C LEU A 134 6.00 -1.38 18.96
N LYS A 135 6.81 -2.45 18.96
CA LYS A 135 8.16 -2.46 19.53
C LYS A 135 9.18 -1.69 18.70
N THR A 136 8.95 -1.52 17.41
CA THR A 136 9.89 -0.82 16.52
C THR A 136 9.70 0.70 16.51
N GLY A 137 8.76 1.21 17.30
CA GLY A 137 8.37 2.62 17.26
C GLY A 137 7.51 2.93 16.04
N SER A 138 6.88 4.11 16.03
CA SER A 138 6.17 4.60 14.84
C SER A 138 7.22 5.07 13.84
N VAL A 139 7.28 4.41 12.68
CA VAL A 139 8.08 4.88 11.54
C VAL A 139 7.12 5.40 10.50
N PRO A 140 7.28 6.62 10.01
CA PRO A 140 6.41 7.18 9.00
C PRO A 140 6.34 6.32 7.73
N TYR A 141 5.16 6.20 7.13
CA TYR A 141 4.97 5.55 5.85
C TYR A 141 4.82 6.58 4.74
N ILE A 142 5.43 6.27 3.60
CA ILE A 142 5.28 7.01 2.36
C ILE A 142 4.68 6.08 1.31
N PHE A 143 3.53 6.46 0.78
CA PHE A 143 2.83 5.77 -0.31
C PHE A 143 3.13 6.48 -1.62
N CYS A 144 3.56 5.75 -2.65
CA CYS A 144 3.95 6.33 -3.92
C CYS A 144 3.27 5.59 -5.09
N PRO A 145 2.42 6.28 -5.90
CA PRO A 145 1.68 5.60 -6.96
C PRO A 145 2.45 5.46 -8.26
N ASN A 146 3.47 6.26 -8.52
CA ASN A 146 4.25 6.21 -9.74
C ASN A 146 5.60 5.48 -9.61
N GLY A 147 6.03 5.16 -8.38
CA GLY A 147 7.22 4.34 -8.10
C GLY A 147 8.50 4.86 -8.71
N ILE A 148 9.61 4.25 -8.35
CA ILE A 148 10.93 4.54 -8.92
C ILE A 148 11.25 3.73 -10.19
N TYR A 149 10.40 2.79 -10.56
CA TYR A 149 10.58 1.92 -11.73
C TYR A 149 9.37 1.97 -12.65
N SER A 150 9.60 2.03 -13.97
CA SER A 150 8.55 2.02 -14.98
C SER A 150 7.74 0.71 -15.02
N ASN A 151 8.34 -0.40 -14.60
CA ASN A 151 7.72 -1.74 -14.60
C ASN A 151 7.34 -2.15 -13.17
N LYS A 152 6.22 -1.61 -12.67
CA LYS A 152 5.73 -1.92 -11.33
C LYS A 152 5.27 -3.37 -11.21
N VAL A 153 5.77 -4.04 -10.19
CA VAL A 153 5.25 -5.31 -9.71
C VAL A 153 4.57 -5.04 -8.37
N LEU A 154 3.25 -5.19 -8.32
CA LEU A 154 2.41 -4.95 -7.14
C LEU A 154 1.64 -6.23 -6.80
N PRO A 155 2.28 -7.22 -6.16
CA PRO A 155 1.73 -8.56 -6.05
C PRO A 155 0.68 -8.72 -4.95
N PHE A 156 0.39 -7.68 -4.19
CA PHE A 156 -0.61 -7.75 -3.12
C PHE A 156 -1.84 -6.93 -3.48
N ALA A 157 -2.96 -7.63 -3.75
CA ALA A 157 -4.24 -7.02 -4.00
C ALA A 157 -5.03 -6.84 -2.70
N TYR A 158 -5.33 -5.60 -2.36
CA TYR A 158 -6.19 -5.22 -1.23
C TYR A 158 -7.60 -5.04 -1.77
N ILE A 159 -8.49 -5.95 -1.41
CA ILE A 159 -9.83 -6.04 -1.94
C ILE A 159 -10.80 -5.57 -0.86
N ARG A 160 -11.52 -4.49 -1.13
CA ARG A 160 -12.55 -3.96 -0.25
C ARG A 160 -13.88 -4.58 -0.62
N VAL A 161 -14.47 -5.27 0.35
CA VAL A 161 -15.83 -5.82 0.23
C VAL A 161 -16.82 -4.80 0.80
N LYS A 162 -17.95 -4.59 0.12
CA LYS A 162 -18.99 -3.66 0.59
C LYS A 162 -19.57 -4.12 1.92
N ALA A 163 -19.83 -3.17 2.79
CA ALA A 163 -20.50 -3.45 4.07
C ALA A 163 -21.86 -4.14 3.85
N GLY A 164 -22.12 -5.18 4.66
CA GLY A 164 -23.36 -5.96 4.57
C GLY A 164 -23.40 -7.01 3.45
N SER A 165 -22.36 -7.12 2.63
CA SER A 165 -22.27 -8.19 1.62
C SER A 165 -22.00 -9.55 2.26
N ASN A 166 -22.42 -10.62 1.56
CA ASN A 166 -22.09 -11.97 1.97
C ASN A 166 -20.59 -12.24 1.76
N MET A 167 -19.86 -12.43 2.86
CA MET A 167 -18.40 -12.61 2.84
C MET A 167 -17.98 -13.92 2.17
N ASP A 168 -18.74 -15.01 2.37
CA ASP A 168 -18.43 -16.30 1.74
C ASP A 168 -18.58 -16.23 0.21
N SER A 169 -19.60 -15.51 -0.27
CA SER A 169 -19.78 -15.23 -1.70
C SER A 169 -18.61 -14.42 -2.24
N ALA A 170 -18.22 -13.35 -1.56
CA ALA A 170 -17.09 -12.52 -1.95
C ALA A 170 -15.79 -13.33 -2.01
N LEU A 171 -15.49 -14.15 -1.01
CA LEU A 171 -14.30 -15.01 -0.98
C LEU A 171 -14.31 -16.04 -2.10
N LYS A 172 -15.47 -16.63 -2.41
CA LYS A 172 -15.62 -17.57 -3.52
C LYS A 172 -15.30 -16.89 -4.85
N HIS A 173 -15.86 -15.70 -5.10
CA HIS A 173 -15.58 -14.92 -6.31
C HIS A 173 -14.10 -14.55 -6.42
N ILE A 174 -13.47 -14.11 -5.32
CA ILE A 174 -12.04 -13.76 -5.31
C ILE A 174 -11.19 -14.98 -5.69
N ARG A 175 -11.39 -16.14 -5.04
CA ARG A 175 -10.61 -17.35 -5.29
C ARG A 175 -10.82 -17.89 -6.70
N GLN A 176 -12.06 -17.89 -7.20
CA GLN A 176 -12.38 -18.31 -8.55
C GLN A 176 -11.69 -17.41 -9.57
N THR A 177 -11.80 -16.09 -9.42
CA THR A 177 -11.16 -15.12 -10.34
C THR A 177 -9.64 -15.25 -10.33
N MET A 178 -9.03 -15.49 -9.15
CA MET A 178 -7.58 -15.76 -9.06
C MET A 178 -7.21 -17.02 -9.86
N SER A 179 -7.93 -18.11 -9.66
CA SER A 179 -7.67 -19.37 -10.37
C SER A 179 -7.80 -19.25 -11.89
N GLU A 180 -8.79 -18.49 -12.36
CA GLU A 180 -9.04 -18.25 -13.80
C GLU A 180 -8.01 -17.31 -14.44
N CYS A 181 -7.50 -16.33 -13.69
CA CYS A 181 -6.58 -15.33 -14.21
C CYS A 181 -5.10 -15.73 -14.04
N PHE A 182 -4.79 -16.52 -13.02
CA PHE A 182 -3.44 -16.90 -12.64
C PHE A 182 -3.29 -18.43 -12.52
N THR A 183 -3.60 -19.12 -13.59
CA THR A 183 -3.55 -20.60 -13.65
C THR A 183 -2.18 -21.13 -13.20
N GLY A 184 -2.19 -22.09 -12.28
CA GLY A 184 -0.98 -22.73 -11.73
C GLY A 184 -0.31 -21.96 -10.59
N TYR A 185 -0.83 -20.80 -10.20
CA TYR A 185 -0.36 -20.08 -9.02
C TYR A 185 -1.23 -20.40 -7.79
N PRO A 186 -0.64 -20.45 -6.59
CA PRO A 186 -1.40 -20.62 -5.35
C PRO A 186 -2.38 -19.46 -5.16
N THR A 187 -3.61 -19.76 -4.79
CA THR A 187 -4.64 -18.76 -4.47
C THR A 187 -4.66 -18.51 -2.96
N GLU A 188 -3.77 -17.66 -2.49
CA GLU A 188 -3.73 -17.27 -1.07
C GLU A 188 -4.53 -16.00 -0.84
N VAL A 189 -5.53 -16.07 0.03
CA VAL A 189 -6.37 -14.93 0.44
C VAL A 189 -6.41 -14.88 1.96
N LYS A 190 -6.01 -13.76 2.53
CA LYS A 190 -6.01 -13.50 3.99
C LYS A 190 -6.95 -12.35 4.32
N PHE A 191 -7.60 -12.41 5.46
CA PHE A 191 -8.25 -11.24 6.02
C PHE A 191 -7.19 -10.28 6.59
N TYR A 192 -7.40 -8.99 6.39
CA TYR A 192 -6.46 -7.99 6.87
C TYR A 192 -6.33 -8.01 8.41
N ASP A 193 -7.44 -8.21 9.12
CA ASP A 193 -7.46 -8.32 10.58
C ASP A 193 -6.64 -9.54 11.09
N GLN A 194 -6.57 -10.63 10.32
CA GLN A 194 -5.75 -11.78 10.67
C GLN A 194 -4.26 -11.48 10.56
N ILE A 195 -3.86 -10.71 9.54
CA ILE A 195 -2.46 -10.25 9.38
C ILE A 195 -2.08 -9.41 10.59
N TYR A 196 -2.96 -8.50 10.99
CA TYR A 196 -2.77 -7.66 12.17
C TYR A 196 -2.71 -8.47 13.48
N GLY A 197 -3.61 -9.42 13.66
CA GLY A 197 -3.64 -10.30 14.85
C GLY A 197 -2.37 -11.13 15.00
N GLN A 198 -1.78 -11.60 13.92
CA GLN A 198 -0.51 -12.35 13.95
C GLN A 198 0.68 -11.50 14.39
N LEU A 199 0.73 -10.20 14.04
CA LEU A 199 1.75 -9.29 14.55
C LEU A 199 1.69 -9.18 16.07
N TYR A 200 0.51 -8.96 16.64
CA TYR A 200 0.33 -8.86 18.09
C TYR A 200 0.65 -10.18 18.83
N GLN A 201 0.28 -11.33 18.27
CA GLN A 201 0.58 -12.62 18.90
C GLN A 201 2.08 -12.93 18.94
N LYS A 202 2.82 -12.63 17.88
CA LYS A 202 4.29 -12.77 17.86
C LYS A 202 4.94 -11.90 18.94
N GLU A 203 4.46 -10.67 19.12
CA GLU A 203 4.96 -9.76 20.16
C GLU A 203 4.70 -10.27 21.57
N THR A 204 3.48 -10.74 21.83
CA THR A 204 3.09 -11.25 23.16
C THR A 204 3.86 -12.52 23.52
N ASN A 205 4.14 -13.40 22.56
CA ASN A 205 4.91 -14.61 22.79
C ASN A 205 6.40 -14.35 23.03
N GLN A 206 6.97 -13.28 22.46
CA GLN A 206 8.36 -12.88 22.72
C GLN A 206 8.54 -12.18 24.08
N GLN A 207 7.47 -11.71 24.71
CA GLN A 207 7.50 -11.12 26.07
C GLN A 207 7.46 -12.18 27.18
N LYS A 208 7.22 -13.45 26.88
CA LYS A 208 7.09 -14.55 27.85
C LYS A 208 8.36 -15.40 27.99
N ILE A 209 9.46 -14.99 27.38
CA ILE A 209 10.81 -15.57 27.53
C ILE A 209 11.69 -14.52 28.29
#